data_154d7fbec9203475fa198d906e82ee53
#
_entry.id   154d7fbec9203475fa198d906e82ee53
#
_cell.length_a   1.000
_cell.length_b   1.000
_cell.length_c   1.000
_cell.angle_alpha   90.00
_cell.angle_beta   90.00
_cell.angle_gamma   90.00
#
_symmetry.space_group_name_H-M   'P 1'
#
loop_
_entity.id
_entity.type
_entity.pdbx_description
1 polymer ?
#
loop_
_entity_poly.entity_id
_entity_poly.type
_entity_poly.pdbx_seq_one_letter_code
_entity_poly.pdbx_strand_id
1 'polypeptide(L)'
;MNNNVKKWLALALALVMGLSLFACGQKQDDKQGSVQDDVQETATRVFTDSCGRQVTVPTEVRKVAVSGPLAQMVVFAIAPDKMVGVSNAWGETAKEYFDAKYLDLPLLGQLYGGKGELNLETLLAAAPDVVIDVGEPKGSIVEDMDALQEQTGI
;
A
#
# COMPACT_ATOMS: atom_id res chain seq x y z
N MET A 1 -26.05 -61.15 -1.52
CA MET A 1 -24.72 -60.79 -0.97
C MET A 1 -24.67 -61.34 0.44
N ASN A 2 -23.77 -62.25 0.72
CA ASN A 2 -23.76 -63.09 1.94
C ASN A 2 -23.38 -62.21 3.16
N ASN A 3 -24.06 -62.39 4.31
CA ASN A 3 -23.86 -61.59 5.53
C ASN A 3 -22.41 -61.56 6.02
N ASN A 4 -21.65 -62.58 5.72
CA ASN A 4 -20.22 -62.63 6.06
C ASN A 4 -19.37 -61.68 5.24
N VAL A 5 -19.69 -61.46 3.95
CA VAL A 5 -18.98 -60.51 3.07
C VAL A 5 -19.20 -59.09 3.54
N LYS A 6 -20.43 -58.73 4.03
CA LYS A 6 -20.71 -57.39 4.58
C LYS A 6 -19.91 -57.10 5.86
N LYS A 7 -19.74 -58.13 6.73
CA LYS A 7 -18.94 -58.02 7.96
C LYS A 7 -17.44 -57.81 7.66
N TRP A 8 -16.92 -58.51 6.68
CA TRP A 8 -15.50 -58.38 6.23
C TRP A 8 -15.23 -57.05 5.53
N LEU A 9 -16.21 -56.55 4.76
CA LEU A 9 -16.10 -55.20 4.14
C LEU A 9 -16.14 -54.09 5.19
N ALA A 10 -17.00 -54.24 6.23
CA ALA A 10 -17.06 -53.27 7.31
C ALA A 10 -15.78 -53.27 8.17
N LEU A 11 -15.17 -54.42 8.39
CA LEU A 11 -13.90 -54.51 9.12
C LEU A 11 -12.73 -53.96 8.33
N ALA A 12 -12.69 -54.13 7.02
CA ALA A 12 -11.67 -53.56 6.15
C ALA A 12 -11.77 -52.02 6.08
N LEU A 13 -13.01 -51.49 6.06
CA LEU A 13 -13.23 -50.05 6.04
C LEU A 13 -12.82 -49.35 7.36
N ALA A 14 -13.03 -50.04 8.49
CA ALA A 14 -12.62 -49.55 9.81
C ALA A 14 -11.11 -49.58 9.99
N LEU A 15 -10.39 -50.52 9.35
CA LEU A 15 -8.94 -50.59 9.43
C LEU A 15 -8.25 -49.49 8.62
N VAL A 16 -8.84 -49.06 7.48
CA VAL A 16 -8.32 -47.98 6.66
C VAL A 16 -8.47 -46.62 7.33
N MET A 17 -9.52 -46.40 8.13
CA MET A 17 -9.71 -45.15 8.87
C MET A 17 -8.83 -45.01 10.15
N GLY A 18 -8.31 -46.14 10.66
CA GLY A 18 -7.45 -46.14 11.85
C GLY A 18 -5.97 -45.81 11.56
N LEU A 19 -5.53 -45.86 10.32
CA LEU A 19 -4.11 -45.62 9.93
C LEU A 19 -3.78 -44.15 9.59
N SER A 20 -4.75 -43.26 9.53
CA SER A 20 -4.55 -41.86 9.17
C SER A 20 -4.25 -40.91 10.36
N LEU A 21 -4.11 -41.40 11.59
CA LEU A 21 -3.90 -40.59 12.79
C LEU A 21 -2.46 -40.63 13.36
N PHE A 22 -1.49 -41.30 12.70
CA PHE A 22 -0.09 -41.37 13.16
C PHE A 22 0.91 -40.88 12.12
N ALA A 23 0.70 -39.66 11.58
CA ALA A 23 1.71 -38.97 10.78
C ALA A 23 1.92 -37.56 11.32
N CYS A 24 2.40 -37.47 12.55
CA CYS A 24 2.98 -36.23 13.06
C CYS A 24 4.35 -36.54 13.63
N GLY A 25 5.39 -36.16 12.91
CA GLY A 25 6.73 -36.15 13.43
C GLY A 25 7.78 -36.87 12.59
N GLN A 26 8.24 -36.26 11.49
CA GLN A 26 9.65 -36.41 11.11
C GLN A 26 10.03 -35.26 10.14
N LYS A 27 11.03 -34.48 10.54
CA LYS A 27 11.71 -33.52 9.68
C LYS A 27 12.29 -34.26 8.48
N GLN A 28 11.96 -33.81 7.29
CA GLN A 28 12.73 -34.12 6.11
C GLN A 28 12.86 -32.83 5.30
N ASP A 29 14.11 -32.41 5.17
CA ASP A 29 14.52 -31.33 4.28
C ASP A 29 14.28 -31.78 2.84
N ASP A 30 13.24 -31.23 2.20
CA ASP A 30 13.13 -31.25 0.76
C ASP A 30 12.76 -29.84 0.30
N LYS A 31 13.74 -29.22 -0.36
CA LYS A 31 13.61 -27.97 -1.10
C LYS A 31 12.58 -28.15 -2.21
N GLN A 32 11.34 -27.73 -1.98
CA GLN A 32 10.39 -27.49 -3.03
C GLN A 32 9.91 -26.06 -2.87
N GLY A 33 10.38 -25.20 -3.80
CA GLY A 33 10.06 -23.78 -3.81
C GLY A 33 8.55 -23.58 -3.96
N SER A 34 7.88 -23.39 -2.84
CA SER A 34 6.63 -22.68 -2.81
C SER A 34 6.99 -21.19 -2.83
N VAL A 35 6.68 -20.52 -3.93
CA VAL A 35 6.56 -19.08 -3.94
C VAL A 35 5.42 -18.77 -2.98
N GLN A 36 5.74 -18.59 -1.71
CA GLN A 36 4.91 -17.85 -0.78
C GLN A 36 5.10 -16.40 -1.20
N ASP A 37 4.06 -15.80 -1.80
CA ASP A 37 3.89 -14.37 -1.76
C ASP A 37 3.86 -14.00 -0.27
N ASP A 38 5.02 -13.64 0.27
CA ASP A 38 5.15 -12.94 1.53
C ASP A 38 4.47 -11.58 1.32
N VAL A 39 3.17 -11.52 1.49
CA VAL A 39 2.46 -10.28 1.79
C VAL A 39 2.99 -9.88 3.16
N GLN A 40 4.11 -9.20 3.16
CA GLN A 40 4.70 -8.60 4.33
C GLN A 40 3.67 -7.56 4.82
N GLU A 41 2.87 -7.95 5.79
CA GLU A 41 1.90 -7.06 6.43
C GLU A 41 2.69 -5.86 6.96
N THR A 42 2.60 -4.74 6.24
CA THR A 42 3.34 -3.52 6.59
C THR A 42 2.81 -3.04 7.93
N ALA A 43 3.66 -3.03 8.95
CA ALA A 43 3.29 -2.52 10.25
C ALA A 43 2.77 -1.08 10.12
N THR A 44 1.62 -0.80 10.73
CA THR A 44 0.95 0.51 10.66
C THR A 44 0.88 1.17 12.04
N ARG A 45 0.64 2.47 12.05
CA ARG A 45 0.36 3.26 13.25
C ARG A 45 -0.72 4.28 12.98
N VAL A 46 -1.43 4.67 14.03
CA VAL A 46 -2.38 5.80 13.97
C VAL A 46 -1.59 7.10 14.11
N PHE A 47 -1.86 8.05 13.21
CA PHE A 47 -1.32 9.40 13.21
C PHE A 47 -2.47 10.39 13.31
N THR A 48 -2.37 11.39 14.18
CA THR A 48 -3.33 12.50 14.23
C THR A 48 -2.73 13.69 13.51
N ASP A 49 -3.39 14.13 12.44
CA ASP A 49 -2.94 15.28 11.65
C ASP A 49 -3.29 16.62 12.32
N SER A 50 -2.85 17.73 11.73
CA SER A 50 -3.09 19.08 12.26
C SER A 50 -4.56 19.54 12.20
N CYS A 51 -5.39 18.81 11.43
CA CYS A 51 -6.84 19.05 11.37
C CYS A 51 -7.63 18.15 12.36
N GLY A 52 -6.93 17.34 13.15
CA GLY A 52 -7.53 16.43 14.13
C GLY A 52 -8.02 15.10 13.55
N ARG A 53 -7.76 14.79 12.25
CA ARG A 53 -8.08 13.51 11.65
C ARG A 53 -7.16 12.44 12.20
N GLN A 54 -7.70 11.26 12.46
CA GLN A 54 -6.91 10.07 12.80
C GLN A 54 -6.79 9.19 11.55
N VAL A 55 -5.58 9.10 11.02
CA VAL A 55 -5.28 8.29 9.83
C VAL A 55 -4.35 7.14 10.19
N THR A 56 -4.56 6.00 9.56
CA THR A 56 -3.66 4.86 9.70
C THR A 56 -2.60 4.95 8.61
N VAL A 57 -1.34 5.07 9.03
CA VAL A 57 -0.21 5.20 8.11
C VAL A 57 0.80 4.07 8.34
N PRO A 58 1.58 3.67 7.33
CA PRO A 58 2.70 2.75 7.55
C PRO A 58 3.66 3.27 8.61
N THR A 59 4.21 2.39 9.43
CA THR A 59 5.22 2.77 10.41
C THR A 59 6.47 3.35 9.73
N GLU A 60 6.80 2.85 8.54
CA GLU A 60 7.86 3.35 7.69
C GLU A 60 7.25 3.91 6.40
N VAL A 61 7.19 5.23 6.27
CA VAL A 61 6.77 5.92 5.05
C VAL A 61 7.95 6.01 4.09
N ARG A 62 7.83 5.43 2.91
CA ARG A 62 8.87 5.39 1.86
C ARG A 62 8.49 6.22 0.64
N LYS A 63 7.20 6.30 0.32
CA LYS A 63 6.66 6.95 -0.86
C LYS A 63 5.66 8.03 -0.47
N VAL A 64 5.90 9.25 -0.88
CA VAL A 64 5.08 10.41 -0.54
C VAL A 64 4.56 11.07 -1.81
N ALA A 65 3.25 11.18 -1.93
CA ALA A 65 2.60 12.04 -2.90
C ALA A 65 2.26 13.40 -2.27
N VAL A 66 2.12 14.40 -3.13
CA VAL A 66 1.84 15.78 -2.73
C VAL A 66 0.50 16.23 -3.28
N SER A 67 -0.28 16.96 -2.48
CA SER A 67 -1.60 17.45 -2.84
C SER A 67 -1.57 18.72 -3.71
N GLY A 68 -0.42 19.40 -3.75
CA GLY A 68 -0.33 20.69 -4.43
C GLY A 68 1.07 21.32 -4.37
N PRO A 69 1.24 22.54 -4.95
CA PRO A 69 2.54 23.18 -5.11
C PRO A 69 3.28 23.46 -3.79
N LEU A 70 2.55 23.86 -2.75
CA LEU A 70 3.17 24.14 -1.46
C LEU A 70 3.67 22.85 -0.80
N ALA A 71 2.87 21.78 -0.84
CA ALA A 71 3.28 20.47 -0.37
C ALA A 71 4.50 19.95 -1.16
N GLN A 72 4.52 20.14 -2.48
CA GLN A 72 5.67 19.81 -3.33
C GLN A 72 6.95 20.50 -2.84
N MET A 73 6.91 21.79 -2.59
CA MET A 73 8.09 22.53 -2.14
C MET A 73 8.57 22.06 -0.76
N VAL A 74 7.64 21.85 0.17
CA VAL A 74 7.98 21.42 1.54
C VAL A 74 8.55 20.01 1.54
N VAL A 75 7.88 19.06 0.88
CA VAL A 75 8.34 17.65 0.82
C VAL A 75 9.67 17.55 0.07
N PHE A 76 9.84 18.31 -1.02
CA PHE A 76 11.10 18.35 -1.75
C PHE A 76 12.27 18.86 -0.87
N ALA A 77 12.02 19.87 -0.02
CA ALA A 77 13.06 20.41 0.85
C ALA A 77 13.50 19.44 1.97
N ILE A 78 12.60 18.57 2.46
CA ILE A 78 12.87 17.72 3.63
C ILE A 78 13.10 16.24 3.28
N ALA A 79 12.49 15.73 2.22
CA ALA A 79 12.53 14.32 1.84
C ALA A 79 12.38 14.11 0.32
N PRO A 80 13.25 14.71 -0.52
CA PRO A 80 13.10 14.66 -1.98
C PRO A 80 13.10 13.22 -2.51
N ASP A 81 13.89 12.33 -1.93
CA ASP A 81 14.01 10.93 -2.36
C ASP A 81 12.76 10.07 -2.07
N LYS A 82 11.83 10.58 -1.27
CA LYS A 82 10.56 9.91 -1.00
C LYS A 82 9.43 10.35 -1.94
N MET A 83 9.62 11.43 -2.68
CA MET A 83 8.59 11.92 -3.60
C MET A 83 8.37 10.95 -4.75
N VAL A 84 7.10 10.61 -5.00
CA VAL A 84 6.70 9.73 -6.11
C VAL A 84 6.00 10.49 -7.23
N GLY A 85 5.89 11.79 -7.13
CA GLY A 85 5.32 12.66 -8.15
C GLY A 85 5.33 14.12 -7.73
N VAL A 86 5.05 14.99 -8.68
CA VAL A 86 5.00 16.45 -8.51
C VAL A 86 3.60 16.99 -8.82
N SER A 87 3.19 18.06 -8.16
CA SER A 87 1.92 18.71 -8.48
C SER A 87 1.99 19.54 -9.75
N ASN A 88 3.14 20.19 -9.97
CA ASN A 88 3.45 20.94 -11.17
C ASN A 88 4.85 20.56 -11.67
N ALA A 89 5.03 20.57 -12.98
CA ALA A 89 6.34 20.39 -13.57
C ALA A 89 7.32 21.46 -13.06
N TRP A 90 8.56 21.07 -12.87
CA TRP A 90 9.63 21.99 -12.53
C TRP A 90 9.90 22.98 -13.66
N GLY A 91 10.18 24.23 -13.31
CA GLY A 91 10.58 25.23 -14.31
C GLY A 91 11.94 24.92 -14.95
N GLU A 92 12.21 25.52 -16.10
CA GLU A 92 13.48 25.30 -16.85
C GLU A 92 14.72 25.53 -15.98
N THR A 93 14.70 26.54 -15.10
CA THR A 93 15.82 26.83 -14.21
C THR A 93 16.14 25.69 -13.25
N ALA A 94 15.15 24.87 -12.87
CA ALA A 94 15.36 23.74 -11.99
C ALA A 94 16.31 22.70 -12.58
N LYS A 95 16.38 22.59 -13.91
CA LYS A 95 17.29 21.68 -14.63
C LYS A 95 18.77 21.96 -14.37
N GLU A 96 19.09 23.16 -13.93
CA GLU A 96 20.47 23.55 -13.62
C GLU A 96 20.89 23.10 -12.20
N TYR A 97 19.92 22.82 -11.32
CA TYR A 97 20.17 22.62 -9.90
C TYR A 97 19.69 21.27 -9.38
N PHE A 98 18.74 20.62 -10.07
CA PHE A 98 18.12 19.38 -9.60
C PHE A 98 18.63 18.17 -10.39
N ASP A 99 18.75 17.07 -9.69
CA ASP A 99 19.03 15.78 -10.29
C ASP A 99 17.90 15.39 -11.27
N ALA A 100 18.25 14.76 -12.39
CA ALA A 100 17.29 14.33 -13.41
C ALA A 100 16.14 13.48 -12.83
N LYS A 101 16.43 12.64 -11.83
CA LYS A 101 15.44 11.80 -11.16
C LYS A 101 14.26 12.58 -10.56
N TYR A 102 14.45 13.84 -10.18
CA TYR A 102 13.38 14.69 -9.65
C TYR A 102 12.62 15.43 -10.76
N LEU A 103 13.29 15.67 -11.89
CA LEU A 103 12.70 16.34 -13.04
C LEU A 103 11.73 15.43 -13.80
N ASP A 104 12.01 14.13 -13.77
CA ASP A 104 11.24 13.10 -14.47
C ASP A 104 10.09 12.51 -13.64
N LEU A 105 9.84 13.02 -12.43
CA LEU A 105 8.73 12.57 -11.60
C LEU A 105 7.38 12.81 -12.29
N PRO A 106 6.42 11.86 -12.18
CA PRO A 106 5.10 11.98 -12.81
C PRO A 106 4.32 13.19 -12.27
N LEU A 107 3.51 13.79 -13.14
CA LEU A 107 2.67 14.92 -12.81
C LEU A 107 1.37 14.41 -12.17
N LEU A 108 1.22 14.66 -10.86
CA LEU A 108 0.04 14.26 -10.10
C LEU A 108 -1.12 15.26 -10.22
N GLY A 109 -0.82 16.53 -10.57
CA GLY A 109 -1.80 17.61 -10.47
C GLY A 109 -1.96 18.11 -9.04
N GLN A 110 -3.10 18.74 -8.74
CA GLN A 110 -3.32 19.37 -7.44
C GLN A 110 -4.75 19.22 -6.95
N LEU A 111 -4.91 18.97 -5.65
CA LEU A 111 -6.23 18.86 -5.01
C LEU A 111 -6.92 20.24 -4.89
N TYR A 112 -6.12 21.28 -4.64
CA TYR A 112 -6.59 22.66 -4.50
C TYR A 112 -5.82 23.61 -5.42
N GLY A 113 -6.50 24.63 -5.92
CA GLY A 113 -5.87 25.70 -6.70
C GLY A 113 -6.15 25.64 -8.19
N GLY A 114 -7.10 26.26 -8.61
CA GLY A 114 -7.69 26.85 -9.83
C GLY A 114 -7.29 26.39 -11.23
N LYS A 115 -6.33 25.52 -11.49
CA LYS A 115 -5.92 25.13 -12.84
C LYS A 115 -5.47 23.68 -13.01
N GLY A 116 -5.90 22.78 -12.21
CA GLY A 116 -5.57 21.37 -12.38
C GLY A 116 -6.29 20.53 -11.34
N GLU A 117 -6.82 19.43 -11.77
CA GLU A 117 -7.36 18.42 -10.88
C GLU A 117 -6.25 17.43 -10.52
N LEU A 118 -6.32 16.86 -9.32
CA LEU A 118 -5.49 15.75 -8.94
C LEU A 118 -5.81 14.54 -9.84
N ASN A 119 -4.81 14.02 -10.51
CA ASN A 119 -4.96 12.85 -11.37
C ASN A 119 -4.90 11.58 -10.53
N LEU A 120 -6.07 11.04 -10.20
CA LEU A 120 -6.19 9.83 -9.36
C LEU A 120 -5.54 8.60 -10.01
N GLU A 121 -5.60 8.47 -11.33
CA GLU A 121 -4.98 7.36 -12.04
C GLU A 121 -3.45 7.39 -11.89
N THR A 122 -2.85 8.55 -12.12
CA THR A 122 -1.40 8.74 -11.94
C THR A 122 -1.00 8.58 -10.48
N LEU A 123 -1.81 9.08 -9.54
CA LEU A 123 -1.58 8.93 -8.10
C LEU A 123 -1.57 7.46 -7.69
N LEU A 124 -2.58 6.69 -8.11
CA LEU A 124 -2.67 5.26 -7.82
C LEU A 124 -1.52 4.46 -8.46
N ALA A 125 -1.15 4.81 -9.70
CA ALA A 125 -0.02 4.17 -10.39
C ALA A 125 1.33 4.44 -9.68
N ALA A 126 1.49 5.61 -9.05
CA ALA A 126 2.67 5.93 -8.26
C ALA A 126 2.73 5.14 -6.93
N ALA A 127 1.60 4.60 -6.49
CA ALA A 127 1.44 3.80 -5.27
C ALA A 127 2.11 4.42 -4.05
N PRO A 128 1.74 5.65 -3.63
CA PRO A 128 2.31 6.28 -2.45
C PRO A 128 1.81 5.61 -1.16
N ASP A 129 2.60 5.73 -0.10
CA ASP A 129 2.21 5.32 1.25
C ASP A 129 1.30 6.36 1.92
N VAL A 130 1.47 7.62 1.54
CA VAL A 130 0.69 8.76 2.06
C VAL A 130 0.60 9.88 1.03
N VAL A 131 -0.48 10.66 1.13
CA VAL A 131 -0.62 11.95 0.45
C VAL A 131 -0.49 13.06 1.50
N ILE A 132 0.40 14.02 1.25
CA ILE A 132 0.61 15.15 2.17
C ILE A 132 0.03 16.42 1.57
N ASP A 133 -0.87 17.07 2.32
CA ASP A 133 -1.29 18.46 2.11
C ASP A 133 -0.58 19.38 3.11
N VAL A 134 -0.23 20.57 2.65
CA VAL A 134 0.45 21.60 3.47
C VAL A 134 -0.16 22.96 3.16
N GLY A 135 -0.34 23.76 4.20
CA GLY A 135 -0.82 25.14 4.09
C GLY A 135 -1.86 25.48 5.13
N GLU A 136 -2.57 26.60 4.91
CA GLU A 136 -3.69 26.97 5.75
C GLU A 136 -4.86 26.01 5.53
N PRO A 137 -5.53 25.55 6.61
CA PRO A 137 -6.67 24.67 6.49
C PRO A 137 -7.82 25.38 5.74
N LYS A 138 -8.28 24.75 4.69
CA LYS A 138 -9.49 25.16 3.98
C LYS A 138 -10.71 24.63 4.73
N GLY A 139 -11.86 25.29 4.58
CA GLY A 139 -13.08 24.90 5.31
C GLY A 139 -13.54 23.46 5.01
N SER A 140 -13.16 22.93 3.83
CA SER A 140 -13.51 21.57 3.39
C SER A 140 -12.35 20.56 3.50
N ILE A 141 -11.21 20.92 4.14
CA ILE A 141 -10.00 20.10 4.10
C ILE A 141 -10.21 18.70 4.65
N VAL A 142 -11.00 18.54 5.71
CA VAL A 142 -11.26 17.24 6.33
C VAL A 142 -12.04 16.36 5.38
N GLU A 143 -13.16 16.88 4.85
CA GLU A 143 -14.03 16.18 3.93
C GLU A 143 -13.30 15.81 2.62
N ASP A 144 -12.48 16.72 2.10
CA ASP A 144 -11.74 16.50 0.85
C ASP A 144 -10.66 15.43 1.02
N MET A 145 -9.94 15.44 2.14
CA MET A 145 -8.92 14.42 2.43
C MET A 145 -9.54 13.07 2.78
N ASP A 146 -10.69 13.04 3.46
CA ASP A 146 -11.43 11.81 3.71
C ASP A 146 -11.97 11.20 2.41
N ALA A 147 -12.51 12.03 1.51
CA ALA A 147 -12.97 11.59 0.20
C ALA A 147 -11.81 11.05 -0.66
N LEU A 148 -10.64 11.69 -0.61
CA LEU A 148 -9.44 11.20 -1.30
C LEU A 148 -9.02 9.83 -0.75
N GLN A 149 -9.00 9.67 0.57
CA GLN A 149 -8.67 8.41 1.23
C GLN A 149 -9.67 7.30 0.85
N GLU A 150 -10.98 7.60 0.83
CA GLU A 150 -12.01 6.64 0.44
C GLU A 150 -11.85 6.19 -1.02
N GLN A 151 -11.51 7.11 -1.93
CA GLN A 151 -11.35 6.83 -3.35
C GLN A 151 -10.08 6.06 -3.68
N THR A 152 -9.01 6.26 -2.92
CA THR A 152 -7.67 5.75 -3.24
C THR A 152 -7.20 4.64 -2.32
N GLY A 153 -7.74 4.58 -1.11
CA GLY A 153 -7.26 3.68 -0.05
C GLY A 153 -5.92 4.10 0.58
N ILE A 154 -5.48 5.34 0.30
CA ILE A 154 -4.19 5.89 0.75
C ILE A 154 -4.39 6.78 1.98
#